data_394e52a4158395d2df4052d8e31d60d6
#
_entry.id   394e52a4158395d2df4052d8e31d60d6
#
_cell.length_a   1.000
_cell.length_b   1.000
_cell.length_c   1.000
_cell.angle_alpha   90.00
_cell.angle_beta   90.00
_cell.angle_gamma   90.00
#
_symmetry.space_group_name_H-M   'P 1'
#
loop_
_entity.id
_entity.type
_entity.pdbx_description
1 polymer ?
#
loop_
_entity_poly.entity_id
_entity_poly.type
_entity_poly.pdbx_seq_one_letter_code
_entity_poly.pdbx_strand_id
1 'polypeptide(L)'
;MITINSIPEPLIECDFENIYHPSDDSYLLLDYFRKKITDDSFDGIMFEEIEYLLDMGTGTGIIAIFFQLLNSLKPKFNPKIYGSDILEESLICARRNEILNKIKSKIVFFQSDLFKSFPESLRSKFNIIIFNPPYLPSSPLIKESLNKKGIDHSWDGGYKGIEILIKFFKELKEFINLNKTHYIYFISSSNSNLFELEKQIVDLGYKNEQLDKIHLFFEDIILNRLKFVKY
;
A
#
# COMPACT_ATOMS: atom_id res chain seq x y z
N MET A 1 -19.50 17.90 15.14
CA MET A 1 -18.45 17.79 14.12
C MET A 1 -17.32 16.96 14.69
N ILE A 2 -17.10 15.76 14.15
CA ILE A 2 -15.91 14.97 14.48
C ILE A 2 -14.78 15.63 13.70
N THR A 3 -13.81 16.20 14.40
CA THR A 3 -12.65 16.85 13.77
C THR A 3 -11.86 15.81 12.95
N ILE A 4 -11.33 16.21 11.80
CA ILE A 4 -10.55 15.39 10.84
C ILE A 4 -9.39 14.61 11.50
N ASN A 5 -8.92 15.07 12.67
CA ASN A 5 -7.90 14.40 13.49
C ASN A 5 -8.40 13.22 14.35
N SER A 6 -9.59 12.68 14.12
CA SER A 6 -10.22 11.72 15.04
C SER A 6 -10.14 10.26 14.60
N ILE A 7 -9.53 9.93 13.45
CA ILE A 7 -9.30 8.52 13.10
C ILE A 7 -8.16 8.02 14.00
N PRO A 8 -8.45 7.08 14.92
CA PRO A 8 -7.42 6.57 15.81
C PRO A 8 -6.31 5.89 15.01
N GLU A 9 -5.12 5.91 15.57
CA GLU A 9 -4.03 5.13 15.04
C GLU A 9 -4.32 3.64 15.20
N PRO A 10 -4.09 2.81 14.16
CA PRO A 10 -4.22 1.37 14.31
C PRO A 10 -3.29 0.84 15.41
N LEU A 11 -3.82 0.02 16.28
CA LEU A 11 -3.02 -0.73 17.25
C LEU A 11 -2.33 -1.88 16.52
N ILE A 12 -1.01 -1.93 16.61
CA ILE A 12 -0.20 -2.91 15.89
C ILE A 12 0.72 -3.64 16.88
N GLU A 13 0.62 -4.97 16.87
CA GLU A 13 1.50 -5.89 17.59
C GLU A 13 1.96 -6.97 16.61
N CYS A 14 3.24 -7.31 16.58
CA CYS A 14 3.79 -8.37 15.74
C CYS A 14 5.02 -8.98 16.39
N ASP A 15 4.97 -10.30 16.61
CA ASP A 15 6.04 -11.07 17.24
C ASP A 15 6.99 -11.75 16.23
N PHE A 16 6.72 -11.59 14.91
CA PHE A 16 7.53 -12.20 13.86
C PHE A 16 8.69 -11.29 13.47
N GLU A 17 9.91 -11.76 13.59
CA GLU A 17 11.13 -10.99 13.28
C GLU A 17 11.33 -10.68 11.79
N ASN A 18 10.68 -11.47 10.91
CA ASN A 18 10.79 -11.34 9.45
C ASN A 18 9.71 -10.47 8.82
N ILE A 19 8.85 -9.83 9.63
CA ILE A 19 7.80 -8.94 9.15
C ILE A 19 8.21 -7.49 9.37
N TYR A 20 8.04 -6.68 8.33
CA TYR A 20 8.28 -5.25 8.40
C TYR A 20 7.33 -4.58 9.42
N HIS A 21 7.91 -3.96 10.42
CA HIS A 21 7.16 -3.13 11.36
C HIS A 21 6.90 -1.76 10.74
N PRO A 22 5.70 -1.18 10.98
CA PRO A 22 5.40 0.16 10.49
C PRO A 22 6.47 1.18 10.88
N SER A 23 6.95 1.94 9.91
CA SER A 23 7.99 2.96 10.07
C SER A 23 7.57 4.24 9.35
N ASP A 24 8.51 5.16 9.15
CA ASP A 24 8.27 6.48 8.59
C ASP A 24 7.50 6.46 7.26
N ASP A 25 7.72 5.48 6.40
CA ASP A 25 6.99 5.28 5.14
C ASP A 25 5.51 4.95 5.34
N SER A 26 5.23 4.05 6.30
CA SER A 26 3.87 3.68 6.67
C SER A 26 3.12 4.88 7.28
N TYR A 27 3.79 5.65 8.13
CA TYR A 27 3.22 6.85 8.73
C TYR A 27 3.07 8.00 7.73
N LEU A 28 3.97 8.13 6.74
CA LEU A 28 3.81 9.10 5.64
C LEU A 28 2.49 8.84 4.88
N LEU A 29 2.17 7.57 4.59
CA LEU A 29 0.90 7.17 3.98
C LEU A 29 -0.29 7.56 4.87
N LEU A 30 -0.28 7.16 6.14
CA LEU A 30 -1.38 7.43 7.06
C LEU A 30 -1.61 8.93 7.25
N ASP A 31 -0.57 9.71 7.40
CA ASP A 31 -0.66 11.15 7.61
C ASP A 31 -1.19 11.88 6.37
N TYR A 32 -0.76 11.45 5.19
CA TYR A 32 -1.32 11.94 3.95
C TYR A 32 -2.81 11.59 3.84
N PHE A 33 -3.19 10.34 4.11
CA PHE A 33 -4.58 9.91 4.03
C PHE A 33 -5.48 10.66 5.01
N ARG A 34 -5.03 10.86 6.27
CA ARG A 34 -5.76 11.69 7.25
C ARG A 34 -6.03 13.09 6.73
N LYS A 35 -5.04 13.75 6.09
CA LYS A 35 -5.18 15.09 5.51
C LYS A 35 -6.17 15.14 4.34
N LYS A 36 -6.39 14.01 3.64
CA LYS A 36 -7.24 13.91 2.44
C LYS A 36 -8.65 13.41 2.69
N ILE A 37 -8.95 12.99 3.91
CA ILE A 37 -10.29 12.59 4.33
C ILE A 37 -11.09 13.84 4.70
N THR A 38 -12.28 13.97 4.10
CA THR A 38 -13.27 14.99 4.43
C THR A 38 -14.48 14.36 5.13
N ASP A 39 -15.61 15.05 5.20
CA ASP A 39 -16.84 14.49 5.77
C ASP A 39 -17.47 13.41 4.86
N ASP A 40 -17.25 13.47 3.55
CA ASP A 40 -17.92 12.63 2.57
C ASP A 40 -17.02 12.13 1.43
N SER A 41 -15.71 12.45 1.47
CA SER A 41 -14.78 12.05 0.43
C SER A 41 -13.39 11.66 0.95
N PHE A 42 -12.66 10.90 0.14
CA PHE A 42 -11.26 10.59 0.31
C PHE A 42 -10.50 11.00 -0.95
N ASP A 43 -9.55 11.91 -0.78
CA ASP A 43 -8.69 12.48 -1.84
C ASP A 43 -9.48 12.91 -3.10
N GLY A 44 -10.67 13.50 -2.88
CA GLY A 44 -11.57 13.98 -3.92
C GLY A 44 -12.51 12.93 -4.53
N ILE A 45 -12.44 11.67 -4.12
CA ILE A 45 -13.40 10.63 -4.49
C ILE A 45 -14.47 10.55 -3.40
N MET A 46 -15.75 10.66 -3.79
CA MET A 46 -16.86 10.51 -2.84
C MET A 46 -16.83 9.12 -2.21
N PHE A 47 -17.10 9.03 -0.92
CA PHE A 47 -17.06 7.74 -0.18
C PHE A 47 -17.92 6.65 -0.83
N GLU A 48 -19.09 7.01 -1.33
CA GLU A 48 -20.04 6.08 -1.97
C GLU A 48 -19.54 5.55 -3.33
N GLU A 49 -18.55 6.20 -3.93
CA GLU A 49 -17.92 5.75 -5.19
C GLU A 49 -16.78 4.76 -4.96
N ILE A 50 -16.25 4.68 -3.73
CA ILE A 50 -15.15 3.76 -3.37
C ILE A 50 -15.74 2.43 -2.95
N GLU A 51 -15.73 1.46 -3.86
CA GLU A 51 -16.33 0.13 -3.62
C GLU A 51 -15.32 -0.92 -3.18
N TYR A 52 -14.09 -0.83 -3.67
CA TYR A 52 -13.03 -1.81 -3.42
C TYR A 52 -11.70 -1.11 -3.13
N LEU A 53 -11.09 -1.49 -2.03
CA LEU A 53 -9.79 -1.02 -1.59
C LEU A 53 -8.84 -2.20 -1.37
N LEU A 54 -7.61 -2.09 -1.84
CA LEU A 54 -6.56 -3.08 -1.67
C LEU A 54 -5.34 -2.48 -1.00
N ASP A 55 -4.86 -3.15 0.05
CA ASP A 55 -3.54 -2.97 0.66
C ASP A 55 -2.65 -4.12 0.19
N MET A 56 -1.80 -3.84 -0.80
CA MET A 56 -0.86 -4.79 -1.38
C MET A 56 0.42 -4.82 -0.53
N GLY A 57 0.93 -6.02 -0.20
CA GLY A 57 2.03 -6.15 0.74
C GLY A 57 1.63 -5.63 2.13
N THR A 58 0.50 -6.11 2.64
CA THR A 58 -0.18 -5.54 3.83
C THR A 58 0.65 -5.61 5.12
N GLY A 59 1.64 -6.51 5.18
CA GLY A 59 2.52 -6.67 6.34
C GLY A 59 1.75 -6.87 7.64
N THR A 60 1.89 -5.92 8.57
CA THR A 60 1.15 -5.92 9.84
C THR A 60 -0.33 -5.55 9.71
N GLY A 61 -0.79 -5.16 8.52
CA GLY A 61 -2.17 -4.74 8.28
C GLY A 61 -2.46 -3.28 8.58
N ILE A 62 -1.46 -2.46 8.90
CA ILE A 62 -1.66 -1.09 9.41
C ILE A 62 -2.50 -0.22 8.47
N ILE A 63 -2.27 -0.29 7.15
CA ILE A 63 -3.00 0.51 6.16
C ILE A 63 -4.44 0.00 6.02
N ALA A 64 -4.63 -1.31 5.84
CA ALA A 64 -5.95 -1.91 5.72
C ALA A 64 -6.82 -1.63 6.97
N ILE A 65 -6.24 -1.74 8.17
CA ILE A 65 -6.90 -1.47 9.46
C ILE A 65 -7.25 0.01 9.58
N PHE A 66 -6.39 0.93 9.14
CA PHE A 66 -6.69 2.36 9.12
C PHE A 66 -7.98 2.65 8.33
N PHE A 67 -8.14 2.08 7.13
CA PHE A 67 -9.36 2.27 6.35
C PHE A 67 -10.58 1.55 6.94
N GLN A 68 -10.37 0.46 7.65
CA GLN A 68 -11.43 -0.20 8.41
C GLN A 68 -11.90 0.66 9.59
N LEU A 69 -11.00 1.35 10.28
CA LEU A 69 -11.33 2.33 11.31
C LEU A 69 -12.09 3.52 10.71
N LEU A 70 -11.69 4.02 9.55
CA LEU A 70 -12.44 5.05 8.82
C LEU A 70 -13.87 4.59 8.50
N ASN A 71 -14.05 3.35 8.02
CA ASN A 71 -15.38 2.78 7.78
C ASN A 71 -16.26 2.80 9.03
N SER A 72 -15.69 2.49 10.19
CA SER A 72 -16.42 2.50 11.46
C SER A 72 -16.87 3.90 11.89
N LEU A 73 -16.13 4.94 11.52
CA LEU A 73 -16.41 6.32 11.90
C LEU A 73 -17.26 7.06 10.86
N LYS A 74 -17.18 6.67 9.60
CA LYS A 74 -17.86 7.29 8.47
C LYS A 74 -18.68 6.23 7.72
N PRO A 75 -19.95 6.00 8.10
CA PRO A 75 -20.76 4.92 7.51
C PRO A 75 -20.95 4.96 5.99
N LYS A 76 -20.82 6.15 5.39
CA LYS A 76 -20.84 6.30 3.93
C LYS A 76 -19.60 5.73 3.25
N PHE A 77 -18.46 5.66 3.96
CA PHE A 77 -17.25 5.00 3.50
C PHE A 77 -17.36 3.51 3.82
N ASN A 78 -17.82 2.73 2.87
CA ASN A 78 -18.08 1.29 3.08
C ASN A 78 -17.51 0.41 1.95
N PRO A 79 -16.24 0.55 1.60
CA PRO A 79 -15.62 -0.32 0.60
C PRO A 79 -15.41 -1.73 1.15
N LYS A 80 -15.33 -2.70 0.25
CA LYS A 80 -14.71 -3.99 0.56
C LYS A 80 -13.21 -3.82 0.63
N ILE A 81 -12.64 -4.07 1.80
CA ILE A 81 -11.21 -3.90 2.07
C ILE A 81 -10.52 -5.25 1.96
N TYR A 82 -9.45 -5.28 1.17
CA TYR A 82 -8.61 -6.45 0.95
C TYR A 82 -7.18 -6.14 1.41
N GLY A 83 -6.53 -7.13 1.99
CA GLY A 83 -5.10 -7.12 2.28
C GLY A 83 -4.44 -8.35 1.66
N SER A 84 -3.34 -8.19 0.96
CA SER A 84 -2.59 -9.32 0.43
C SER A 84 -1.11 -9.21 0.77
N ASP A 85 -0.46 -10.34 0.96
CA ASP A 85 0.97 -10.42 1.21
C ASP A 85 1.53 -11.72 0.63
N ILE A 86 2.83 -11.75 0.35
CA ILE A 86 3.50 -12.96 -0.09
C ILE A 86 3.79 -13.90 1.08
N LEU A 87 3.97 -13.33 2.29
CA LEU A 87 4.27 -14.07 3.51
C LEU A 87 2.99 -14.41 4.27
N GLU A 88 2.82 -15.68 4.62
CA GLU A 88 1.69 -16.12 5.44
C GLU A 88 1.75 -15.53 6.85
N GLU A 89 2.94 -15.38 7.41
CA GLU A 89 3.16 -14.76 8.72
C GLU A 89 2.66 -13.31 8.77
N SER A 90 2.84 -12.54 7.69
CA SER A 90 2.26 -11.19 7.55
C SER A 90 0.74 -11.23 7.70
N LEU A 91 0.07 -12.17 7.03
CA LEU A 91 -1.38 -12.31 7.10
C LEU A 91 -1.86 -12.76 8.49
N ILE A 92 -1.10 -13.59 9.19
CA ILE A 92 -1.38 -13.98 10.58
C ILE A 92 -1.27 -12.74 11.48
N CYS A 93 -0.21 -11.95 11.33
CA CYS A 93 0.00 -10.71 12.06
C CYS A 93 -1.14 -9.71 11.79
N ALA A 94 -1.48 -9.46 10.53
CA ALA A 94 -2.54 -8.55 10.12
C ALA A 94 -3.92 -8.95 10.70
N ARG A 95 -4.28 -10.25 10.68
CA ARG A 95 -5.53 -10.75 11.29
C ARG A 95 -5.56 -10.58 12.81
N ARG A 96 -4.42 -10.80 13.51
CA ARG A 96 -4.32 -10.54 14.94
C ARG A 96 -4.54 -9.06 15.24
N ASN A 97 -3.92 -8.17 14.45
CA ASN A 97 -4.09 -6.74 14.61
C ASN A 97 -5.49 -6.26 14.26
N GLU A 98 -6.17 -6.86 13.27
CA GLU A 98 -7.58 -6.59 13.01
C GLU A 98 -8.44 -6.88 14.25
N ILE A 99 -8.22 -8.03 14.89
CA ILE A 99 -8.94 -8.39 16.14
C ILE A 99 -8.61 -7.43 17.28
N LEU A 100 -7.35 -7.04 17.43
CA LEU A 100 -6.87 -6.10 18.44
C LEU A 100 -7.61 -4.75 18.36
N ASN A 101 -7.88 -4.29 17.14
CA ASN A 101 -8.59 -3.03 16.89
C ASN A 101 -10.12 -3.12 17.08
N LYS A 102 -10.67 -4.30 17.37
CA LYS A 102 -12.08 -4.53 17.80
C LYS A 102 -13.13 -3.99 16.82
N ILE A 103 -12.86 -4.02 15.53
CA ILE A 103 -13.76 -3.49 14.51
C ILE A 103 -14.70 -4.59 14.00
N LYS A 104 -15.97 -4.25 13.69
CA LYS A 104 -16.98 -5.24 13.27
C LYS A 104 -16.87 -5.65 11.82
N SER A 105 -16.50 -4.72 10.93
CA SER A 105 -16.27 -5.02 9.50
C SER A 105 -15.01 -5.88 9.35
N LYS A 106 -14.98 -6.74 8.35
CA LYS A 106 -13.83 -7.64 8.15
C LYS A 106 -13.02 -7.25 6.93
N ILE A 107 -11.71 -7.32 7.08
CA ILE A 107 -10.77 -7.26 5.96
C ILE A 107 -10.64 -8.67 5.38
N VAL A 108 -10.61 -8.79 4.06
CA VAL A 108 -10.35 -10.05 3.38
C VAL A 108 -8.86 -10.19 3.13
N PHE A 109 -8.18 -10.97 3.95
CA PHE A 109 -6.75 -11.25 3.80
C PHE A 109 -6.51 -12.54 3.04
N PHE A 110 -5.57 -12.52 2.07
CA PHE A 110 -5.15 -13.71 1.34
C PHE A 110 -3.71 -13.63 0.84
N GLN A 111 -3.07 -14.79 0.70
CA GLN A 111 -1.68 -14.90 0.28
C GLN A 111 -1.56 -14.77 -1.24
N SER A 112 -0.65 -13.88 -1.70
CA SER A 112 -0.38 -13.71 -3.12
C SER A 112 0.99 -13.05 -3.36
N ASP A 113 1.72 -13.51 -4.38
CA ASP A 113 2.84 -12.76 -4.97
C ASP A 113 2.25 -11.74 -5.95
N LEU A 114 2.11 -10.49 -5.50
CA LEU A 114 1.36 -9.46 -6.19
C LEU A 114 -0.05 -9.96 -6.56
N PHE A 115 -0.42 -9.94 -7.84
CA PHE A 115 -1.76 -10.34 -8.29
C PHE A 115 -1.91 -11.81 -8.69
N LYS A 116 -0.87 -12.63 -8.56
CA LYS A 116 -0.87 -14.02 -9.10
C LYS A 116 -1.98 -14.92 -8.56
N SER A 117 -2.35 -14.78 -7.28
CA SER A 117 -3.39 -15.61 -6.65
C SER A 117 -4.73 -14.89 -6.54
N PHE A 118 -4.89 -13.72 -7.18
CA PHE A 118 -6.14 -12.98 -7.13
C PHE A 118 -7.23 -13.70 -7.93
N PRO A 119 -8.43 -13.88 -7.35
CA PRO A 119 -9.54 -14.49 -8.07
C PRO A 119 -10.02 -13.59 -9.21
N GLU A 120 -10.48 -14.22 -10.31
CA GLU A 120 -11.04 -13.53 -11.48
C GLU A 120 -12.16 -12.53 -11.13
N SER A 121 -12.92 -12.81 -10.06
CA SER A 121 -14.00 -11.94 -9.58
C SER A 121 -13.53 -10.56 -9.08
N LEU A 122 -12.22 -10.39 -8.83
CA LEU A 122 -11.61 -9.12 -8.41
C LEU A 122 -11.03 -8.31 -9.58
N ARG A 123 -11.04 -8.85 -10.82
CA ARG A 123 -10.60 -8.08 -11.98
C ARG A 123 -11.49 -6.86 -12.21
N SER A 124 -10.86 -5.74 -12.54
CA SER A 124 -11.51 -4.45 -12.81
C SER A 124 -12.40 -3.94 -11.66
N LYS A 125 -12.04 -4.25 -10.41
CA LYS A 125 -12.85 -3.87 -9.23
C LYS A 125 -12.29 -2.73 -8.43
N PHE A 126 -10.96 -2.64 -8.26
CA PHE A 126 -10.38 -1.75 -7.27
C PHE A 126 -10.44 -0.27 -7.69
N ASN A 127 -10.95 0.56 -6.79
CA ASN A 127 -10.89 2.01 -6.88
C ASN A 127 -9.60 2.55 -6.26
N ILE A 128 -9.20 1.97 -5.13
CA ILE A 128 -8.02 2.37 -4.38
C ILE A 128 -7.11 1.15 -4.24
N ILE A 129 -5.87 1.30 -4.63
CA ILE A 129 -4.81 0.34 -4.33
C ILE A 129 -3.68 1.10 -3.65
N ILE A 130 -3.21 0.57 -2.53
CA ILE A 130 -2.06 1.11 -1.79
C ILE A 130 -0.98 0.04 -1.81
N PHE A 131 0.25 0.44 -2.07
CA PHE A 131 1.40 -0.44 -2.03
C PHE A 131 2.60 0.27 -1.41
N ASN A 132 3.00 -0.20 -0.25
CA ASN A 132 4.29 0.12 0.35
C ASN A 132 5.25 -1.04 0.04
N PRO A 133 5.92 -1.04 -1.13
CA PRO A 133 6.75 -2.16 -1.57
C PRO A 133 8.11 -2.13 -0.88
N PRO A 134 8.88 -3.22 -0.93
CA PRO A 134 10.32 -3.10 -0.79
C PRO A 134 10.86 -2.22 -1.93
N TYR A 135 11.60 -1.17 -1.58
CA TYR A 135 12.05 -0.14 -2.53
C TYR A 135 13.55 0.15 -2.48
N LEU A 136 14.29 -0.46 -1.55
CA LEU A 136 15.74 -0.25 -1.46
C LEU A 136 16.49 -1.09 -2.50
N PRO A 137 17.52 -0.52 -3.15
CA PRO A 137 18.36 -1.29 -4.06
C PRO A 137 19.11 -2.40 -3.35
N SER A 138 19.16 -3.59 -3.96
CA SER A 138 19.94 -4.72 -3.47
C SER A 138 21.43 -4.38 -3.49
N SER A 139 22.09 -4.37 -2.33
CA SER A 139 23.55 -4.30 -2.26
C SER A 139 24.15 -5.72 -2.16
N PRO A 140 25.17 -6.05 -2.96
CA PRO A 140 25.86 -7.35 -2.83
C PRO A 140 26.43 -7.58 -1.42
N LEU A 141 26.93 -6.53 -0.78
CA LEU A 141 27.49 -6.57 0.60
C LEU A 141 26.40 -6.84 1.64
N ILE A 142 25.20 -6.32 1.43
CA ILE A 142 24.05 -6.52 2.31
C ILE A 142 23.50 -7.94 2.12
N LYS A 143 23.40 -8.43 0.88
CA LYS A 143 22.97 -9.82 0.61
C LYS A 143 23.86 -10.87 1.30
N GLU A 144 25.15 -10.65 1.35
CA GLU A 144 26.10 -11.58 2.00
C GLU A 144 25.96 -11.59 3.53
N SER A 145 25.66 -10.44 4.14
CA SER A 145 25.45 -10.33 5.59
C SER A 145 24.09 -10.89 6.04
N LEU A 146 23.06 -10.80 5.19
CA LEU A 146 21.69 -11.23 5.48
C LEU A 146 21.47 -12.72 5.20
N ASN A 147 22.17 -13.31 4.22
CA ASN A 147 22.17 -14.77 4.00
C ASN A 147 22.62 -15.57 5.23
N LYS A 148 23.27 -14.91 6.19
CA LYS A 148 23.68 -15.51 7.47
C LYS A 148 22.63 -15.43 8.58
N LYS A 149 21.52 -14.68 8.39
CA LYS A 149 20.54 -14.39 9.46
C LYS A 149 19.07 -14.69 9.14
N GLY A 150 18.75 -15.40 8.03
CA GLY A 150 17.33 -15.55 7.61
C GLY A 150 16.82 -14.20 7.07
N ILE A 151 16.68 -14.11 5.76
CA ILE A 151 16.56 -12.83 5.03
C ILE A 151 15.21 -12.19 5.32
N ASP A 152 15.25 -10.98 5.84
CA ASP A 152 14.14 -10.03 5.73
C ASP A 152 14.09 -9.48 4.28
N HIS A 153 13.17 -10.01 3.48
CA HIS A 153 12.93 -9.54 2.11
C HIS A 153 12.06 -8.28 2.05
N SER A 154 11.64 -7.78 3.18
CA SER A 154 10.68 -6.68 3.26
C SER A 154 11.19 -5.33 2.75
N TRP A 155 12.48 -5.19 2.54
CA TRP A 155 13.11 -3.95 2.03
C TRP A 155 13.82 -4.11 0.67
N ASP A 156 14.10 -5.35 0.19
CA ASP A 156 14.83 -5.61 -1.06
C ASP A 156 13.95 -5.38 -2.30
N GLY A 157 14.02 -4.18 -2.87
CA GLY A 157 13.32 -3.78 -4.09
C GLY A 157 13.96 -4.26 -5.40
N GLY A 158 15.04 -5.06 -5.33
CA GLY A 158 15.81 -5.52 -6.48
C GLY A 158 17.04 -4.68 -6.76
N TYR A 159 17.78 -4.97 -7.83
CA TYR A 159 19.07 -4.34 -8.15
C TYR A 159 18.99 -2.80 -8.27
N LYS A 160 17.92 -2.27 -8.84
CA LYS A 160 17.65 -0.82 -9.00
C LYS A 160 16.68 -0.28 -7.95
N GLY A 161 16.12 -1.14 -7.07
CA GLY A 161 15.09 -0.78 -6.10
C GLY A 161 13.71 -0.51 -6.70
N ILE A 162 13.45 -0.90 -7.94
CA ILE A 162 12.21 -0.62 -8.67
C ILE A 162 11.56 -1.86 -9.30
N GLU A 163 12.23 -3.01 -9.26
CA GLU A 163 11.82 -4.20 -10.00
C GLU A 163 10.45 -4.71 -9.58
N ILE A 164 10.17 -4.67 -8.27
CA ILE A 164 8.88 -5.08 -7.72
C ILE A 164 7.77 -4.12 -8.14
N LEU A 165 8.03 -2.80 -8.09
CA LEU A 165 7.09 -1.79 -8.57
C LEU A 165 6.76 -1.96 -10.06
N ILE A 166 7.77 -2.18 -10.90
CA ILE A 166 7.56 -2.39 -12.34
C ILE A 166 6.71 -3.64 -12.60
N LYS A 167 6.97 -4.74 -11.88
CA LYS A 167 6.16 -5.96 -11.97
C LYS A 167 4.71 -5.68 -11.56
N PHE A 168 4.51 -4.99 -10.44
CA PHE A 168 3.19 -4.58 -9.97
C PHE A 168 2.44 -3.73 -11.01
N PHE A 169 3.09 -2.71 -11.61
CA PHE A 169 2.44 -1.82 -12.59
C PHE A 169 2.05 -2.53 -13.88
N LYS A 170 2.78 -3.55 -14.31
CA LYS A 170 2.43 -4.36 -15.49
C LYS A 170 1.14 -5.15 -15.31
N GLU A 171 0.87 -5.64 -14.10
CA GLU A 171 -0.31 -6.45 -13.78
C GLU A 171 -1.51 -5.57 -13.35
N LEU A 172 -1.25 -4.36 -12.85
CA LEU A 172 -2.20 -3.47 -12.20
C LEU A 172 -3.45 -3.16 -13.02
N LYS A 173 -3.29 -2.94 -14.34
CA LYS A 173 -4.38 -2.54 -15.24
C LYS A 173 -5.54 -3.53 -15.27
N GLU A 174 -5.28 -4.80 -15.01
CA GLU A 174 -6.30 -5.85 -15.02
C GLU A 174 -7.24 -5.77 -13.80
N PHE A 175 -6.79 -5.13 -12.71
CA PHE A 175 -7.49 -5.13 -11.42
C PHE A 175 -8.13 -3.78 -11.08
N ILE A 176 -7.63 -2.66 -11.63
CA ILE A 176 -8.23 -1.34 -11.41
C ILE A 176 -9.55 -1.17 -12.15
N ASN A 177 -10.50 -0.45 -11.53
CA ASN A 177 -11.76 -0.10 -12.14
C ASN A 177 -11.60 1.11 -13.08
N LEU A 178 -11.31 0.87 -14.35
CA LEU A 178 -11.09 1.91 -15.35
C LEU A 178 -12.35 2.72 -15.69
N ASN A 179 -13.53 2.26 -15.27
CA ASN A 179 -14.80 2.94 -15.51
C ASN A 179 -15.16 3.95 -14.41
N LYS A 180 -14.42 3.94 -13.30
CA LYS A 180 -14.60 4.84 -12.16
C LYS A 180 -13.31 5.59 -11.84
N THR A 181 -13.41 6.62 -11.02
CA THR A 181 -12.24 7.28 -10.46
C THR A 181 -11.45 6.26 -9.63
N HIS A 182 -10.15 6.18 -9.88
CA HIS A 182 -9.25 5.26 -9.22
C HIS A 182 -7.90 5.92 -8.95
N TYR A 183 -7.30 5.56 -7.82
CA TYR A 183 -5.97 6.00 -7.43
C TYR A 183 -5.14 4.82 -6.93
N ILE A 184 -3.88 4.84 -7.31
CA ILE A 184 -2.90 3.87 -6.85
C ILE A 184 -1.81 4.64 -6.11
N TYR A 185 -1.70 4.42 -4.82
CA TYR A 185 -0.68 5.03 -3.97
C TYR A 185 0.47 4.07 -3.78
N PHE A 186 1.68 4.56 -3.90
CA PHE A 186 2.86 3.76 -3.65
C PHE A 186 4.02 4.58 -3.09
N ILE A 187 4.89 3.90 -2.35
CA ILE A 187 6.13 4.46 -1.83
C ILE A 187 7.28 4.14 -2.80
N SER A 188 8.16 5.11 -2.97
CA SER A 188 9.47 4.96 -3.61
C SER A 188 10.54 5.72 -2.84
N SER A 189 11.81 5.46 -3.17
CA SER A 189 12.96 6.09 -2.52
C SER A 189 13.83 6.84 -3.52
N SER A 190 14.44 7.94 -3.06
CA SER A 190 15.47 8.64 -3.83
C SER A 190 16.72 7.79 -4.09
N ASN A 191 16.93 6.72 -3.31
CA ASN A 191 18.00 5.75 -3.51
C ASN A 191 17.73 4.76 -4.64
N SER A 192 16.47 4.68 -5.12
CA SER A 192 16.06 3.86 -6.25
C SER A 192 16.29 4.57 -7.58
N ASN A 193 16.30 3.84 -8.68
CA ASN A 193 16.41 4.43 -10.02
C ASN A 193 15.09 5.11 -10.46
N LEU A 194 14.81 6.30 -9.91
CA LEU A 194 13.58 7.04 -10.17
C LEU A 194 13.41 7.46 -11.64
N PHE A 195 14.50 7.72 -12.37
CA PHE A 195 14.43 8.06 -13.80
C PHE A 195 13.87 6.90 -14.61
N GLU A 196 14.39 5.70 -14.38
CA GLU A 196 13.90 4.49 -15.06
C GLU A 196 12.47 4.16 -14.62
N LEU A 197 12.15 4.34 -13.33
CA LEU A 197 10.80 4.14 -12.79
C LEU A 197 9.79 5.01 -13.52
N GLU A 198 10.05 6.32 -13.63
CA GLU A 198 9.16 7.27 -14.30
C GLU A 198 8.96 6.93 -15.78
N LYS A 199 10.04 6.56 -16.48
CA LYS A 199 9.97 6.09 -17.87
C LYS A 199 9.04 4.88 -18.01
N GLN A 200 9.20 3.87 -17.16
CA GLN A 200 8.36 2.66 -17.18
C GLN A 200 6.89 2.96 -16.87
N ILE A 201 6.62 3.89 -15.94
CA ILE A 201 5.28 4.37 -15.61
C ILE A 201 4.59 4.94 -16.85
N VAL A 202 5.28 5.83 -17.57
CA VAL A 202 4.76 6.45 -18.81
C VAL A 202 4.56 5.41 -19.91
N ASP A 203 5.54 4.52 -20.13
CA ASP A 203 5.47 3.46 -21.16
C ASP A 203 4.29 2.51 -20.93
N LEU A 204 3.89 2.30 -19.68
CA LEU A 204 2.72 1.48 -19.28
C LEU A 204 1.39 2.24 -19.35
N GLY A 205 1.40 3.54 -19.71
CA GLY A 205 0.20 4.35 -19.87
C GLY A 205 -0.33 4.94 -18.57
N TYR A 206 0.53 5.11 -17.58
CA TYR A 206 0.18 5.80 -16.33
C TYR A 206 0.78 7.20 -16.29
N LYS A 207 0.20 8.04 -15.45
CA LYS A 207 0.75 9.33 -15.02
C LYS A 207 1.04 9.25 -13.54
N ASN A 208 2.27 9.60 -13.16
CA ASN A 208 2.69 9.71 -11.77
C ASN A 208 2.54 11.14 -11.26
N GLU A 209 2.22 11.25 -9.98
CA GLU A 209 2.17 12.49 -9.23
C GLU A 209 2.84 12.25 -7.87
N GLN A 210 3.90 12.99 -7.57
CA GLN A 210 4.49 13.01 -6.23
C GLN A 210 3.59 13.84 -5.32
N LEU A 211 3.12 13.23 -4.25
CA LEU A 211 2.12 13.83 -3.36
C LEU A 211 2.73 14.44 -2.11
N ASP A 212 3.68 13.74 -1.51
CA ASP A 212 4.35 14.13 -0.27
C ASP A 212 5.72 13.43 -0.19
N LYS A 213 6.60 13.87 0.69
CA LYS A 213 7.88 13.20 0.97
C LYS A 213 8.40 13.54 2.34
N ILE A 214 9.19 12.64 2.89
CA ILE A 214 10.00 12.87 4.09
C ILE A 214 11.48 12.67 3.77
N HIS A 215 12.32 13.48 4.38
CA HIS A 215 13.78 13.35 4.29
C HIS A 215 14.32 12.64 5.51
N LEU A 216 14.98 11.50 5.33
CA LEU A 216 15.59 10.70 6.37
C LEU A 216 17.08 10.54 6.08
N PHE A 217 17.94 11.22 6.83
CA PHE A 217 19.41 11.17 6.70
C PHE A 217 19.89 11.38 5.25
N PHE A 218 20.03 10.32 4.45
CA PHE A 218 20.53 10.34 3.07
C PHE A 218 19.49 9.86 2.06
N GLU A 219 18.21 9.82 2.42
CA GLU A 219 17.12 9.27 1.63
C GLU A 219 15.89 10.18 1.70
N ASP A 220 15.26 10.40 0.55
CA ASP A 220 13.88 10.87 0.48
C ASP A 220 12.96 9.67 0.28
N ILE A 221 12.04 9.44 1.21
CA ILE A 221 10.92 8.53 1.02
C ILE A 221 9.79 9.33 0.39
N ILE A 222 9.30 8.88 -0.73
CA ILE A 222 8.39 9.63 -1.61
C ILE A 222 7.06 8.89 -1.73
N LEU A 223 5.98 9.57 -1.36
CA LEU A 223 4.63 9.11 -1.62
C LEU A 223 4.18 9.55 -3.01
N ASN A 224 3.75 8.61 -3.81
CA ASN A 224 3.32 8.81 -5.18
C ASN A 224 1.87 8.37 -5.38
N ARG A 225 1.23 8.92 -6.43
CA ARG A 225 -0.10 8.50 -6.89
C ARG A 225 -0.10 8.30 -8.40
N LEU A 226 -0.51 7.11 -8.85
CA LEU A 226 -0.74 6.84 -10.25
C LEU A 226 -2.21 7.00 -10.63
N LYS A 227 -2.41 7.45 -11.86
CA LYS A 227 -3.68 7.43 -12.59
C LYS A 227 -3.43 6.80 -13.95
N PHE A 228 -4.35 5.96 -14.42
CA PHE A 228 -4.33 5.50 -15.79
C PHE A 228 -4.78 6.62 -16.73
N VAL A 229 -3.98 6.89 -17.77
CA VAL A 229 -4.29 7.90 -18.79
C VAL A 229 -4.92 7.17 -19.99
N LYS A 230 -6.19 7.46 -20.28
CA LYS A 230 -6.79 7.04 -21.56
C LYS A 230 -6.26 7.98 -22.63
N TYR A 231 -5.50 7.47 -23.58
CA TYR A 231 -5.19 8.17 -24.82
C TYR A 231 -6.33 7.99 -25.82
#